data_6d8efb2a9dba50eb825bd8036bf9fbdc
#
_entry.id   6d8efb2a9dba50eb825bd8036bf9fbdc
#
_cell.length_a   1.000
_cell.length_b   1.000
_cell.length_c   1.000
_cell.angle_alpha   90.00
_cell.angle_beta   90.00
_cell.angle_gamma   90.00
#
_symmetry.space_group_name_H-M   'P 1'
#
loop_
_entity.id
_entity.type
_entity.pdbx_description
1 polymer ?
#
loop_
_entity_poly.entity_id
_entity_poly.type
_entity_poly.pdbx_seq_one_letter_code
_entity_poly.pdbx_strand_id
1 'polypeptide(L)'
;MTRTVIESKTKTVIIGFDEPFCVIGERINPTGRKKLAAELEMGNFETVLRDAIEQVACGATVLDVNSGAVFTNKMAEDPRYADNNFVEPPLMKQLIEIIQGAVDVPLCIDSSVPAALEAGLQACEGRPLLNSVTGEEERLERILPLVKKYNVPVVA
;
A
#
# COMPACT_ATOMS: atom_id res chain seq x y z
N MET A 1 -7.25 11.94 24.02
CA MET A 1 -7.62 10.78 23.16
C MET A 1 -6.49 10.49 22.22
N THR A 2 -6.31 9.23 21.83
CA THR A 2 -5.26 8.84 20.90
C THR A 2 -5.68 9.26 19.49
N ARG A 3 -4.81 9.95 18.76
CA ARG A 3 -5.00 10.36 17.38
C ARG A 3 -3.94 9.72 16.50
N THR A 4 -4.32 9.21 15.35
CA THR A 4 -3.39 8.71 14.33
C THR A 4 -3.24 9.77 13.25
N VAL A 5 -2.03 10.23 13.03
CA VAL A 5 -1.71 11.25 12.01
C VAL A 5 -1.01 10.57 10.86
N ILE A 6 -1.55 10.73 9.66
CA ILE A 6 -0.97 10.29 8.38
C ILE A 6 -0.87 11.47 7.43
N GLU A 7 0.14 11.46 6.56
CA GLU A 7 0.47 12.62 5.75
C GLU A 7 0.84 12.20 4.32
N SER A 8 0.38 12.98 3.35
CA SER A 8 0.94 13.00 2.01
C SER A 8 2.02 14.09 1.90
N LYS A 9 2.39 14.45 0.70
CA LYS A 9 3.34 15.55 0.44
C LYS A 9 2.86 16.89 1.01
N THR A 10 1.56 17.20 0.91
CA THR A 10 1.01 18.49 1.32
C THR A 10 -0.21 18.40 2.24
N LYS A 11 -0.82 17.22 2.40
CA LYS A 11 -2.04 17.02 3.18
C LYS A 11 -1.80 16.18 4.42
N THR A 12 -2.52 16.52 5.49
CA THR A 12 -2.57 15.76 6.74
C THR A 12 -3.97 15.23 6.95
N VAL A 13 -4.10 13.96 7.28
CA VAL A 13 -5.34 13.31 7.70
C VAL A 13 -5.16 12.80 9.13
N ILE A 14 -6.12 13.11 9.99
CA ILE A 14 -6.12 12.69 11.38
C ILE A 14 -7.28 11.69 11.57
N ILE A 15 -6.95 10.50 12.05
CA ILE A 15 -7.93 9.48 12.42
C ILE A 15 -8.11 9.53 13.93
N GLY A 16 -9.32 9.79 14.38
CA GLY A 16 -9.67 9.92 15.80
C GLY A 16 -11.17 10.08 16.02
N PHE A 17 -11.63 9.91 17.27
CA PHE A 17 -13.07 9.94 17.59
C PHE A 17 -13.73 11.31 17.39
N ASP A 18 -12.96 12.39 17.56
CA ASP A 18 -13.42 13.77 17.42
C ASP A 18 -13.08 14.39 16.05
N GLU A 19 -12.55 13.56 15.13
CA GLU A 19 -12.11 13.98 13.80
C GLU A 19 -13.17 13.61 12.73
N PRO A 20 -13.17 14.25 11.56
CA PRO A 20 -14.01 13.86 10.45
C PRO A 20 -13.80 12.39 10.06
N PHE A 21 -14.86 11.76 9.53
CA PHE A 21 -14.79 10.38 9.09
C PHE A 21 -13.72 10.20 7.98
N CYS A 22 -12.78 9.29 8.20
CA CYS A 22 -11.73 8.98 7.24
C CYS A 22 -12.18 7.86 6.31
N VAL A 23 -12.22 8.13 5.01
CA VAL A 23 -12.55 7.15 3.97
C VAL A 23 -11.25 6.65 3.34
N ILE A 24 -10.96 5.36 3.49
CA ILE A 24 -9.84 4.69 2.84
C ILE A 24 -10.36 4.00 1.57
N GLY A 25 -9.89 4.43 0.41
CA GLY A 25 -10.23 3.82 -0.87
C GLY A 25 -9.37 2.59 -1.15
N GLU A 26 -9.98 1.43 -1.41
CA GLU A 26 -9.32 0.11 -1.51
C GLU A 26 -9.40 -0.51 -2.92
N ARG A 27 -9.52 0.29 -3.97
CA ARG A 27 -9.62 -0.29 -5.32
C ARG A 27 -8.28 -0.67 -5.95
N ILE A 28 -7.16 -0.16 -5.43
CA ILE A 28 -5.82 -0.50 -5.91
C ILE A 28 -5.34 -1.76 -5.19
N ASN A 29 -6.06 -2.84 -5.43
CA ASN A 29 -5.78 -4.17 -4.89
C ASN A 29 -6.05 -5.21 -5.98
N PRO A 30 -5.02 -5.89 -6.50
CA PRO A 30 -5.19 -6.91 -7.55
C PRO A 30 -5.82 -8.21 -7.04
N THR A 31 -5.89 -8.43 -5.72
CA THR A 31 -6.51 -9.61 -5.13
C THR A 31 -7.99 -9.69 -5.52
N GLY A 32 -8.39 -10.77 -6.17
CA GLY A 32 -9.74 -10.95 -6.71
C GLY A 32 -10.08 -10.14 -7.96
N ARG A 33 -9.21 -9.22 -8.40
CA ARG A 33 -9.36 -8.38 -9.60
C ARG A 33 -8.48 -8.89 -10.75
N LYS A 34 -8.86 -10.01 -11.36
CA LYS A 34 -8.06 -10.69 -12.40
C LYS A 34 -7.60 -9.77 -13.56
N LYS A 35 -8.44 -8.81 -13.97
CA LYS A 35 -8.07 -7.85 -15.02
C LYS A 35 -6.95 -6.93 -14.55
N LEU A 36 -7.06 -6.35 -13.34
CA LEU A 36 -6.03 -5.49 -12.78
C LEU A 36 -4.72 -6.27 -12.60
N ALA A 37 -4.78 -7.48 -12.05
CA ALA A 37 -3.60 -8.33 -11.89
C ALA A 37 -2.86 -8.57 -13.23
N ALA A 38 -3.60 -8.89 -14.31
CA ALA A 38 -3.04 -9.08 -15.64
C ALA A 38 -2.45 -7.80 -16.23
N GLU A 39 -3.08 -6.64 -16.00
CA GLU A 39 -2.56 -5.34 -16.44
C GLU A 39 -1.24 -5.01 -15.72
N LEU A 40 -1.17 -5.21 -14.40
CA LEU A 40 0.05 -4.99 -13.61
C LEU A 40 1.18 -5.94 -14.02
N GLU A 41 0.88 -7.19 -14.32
CA GLU A 41 1.84 -8.17 -14.87
C GLU A 41 2.46 -7.69 -16.19
N MET A 42 1.67 -7.03 -17.03
CA MET A 42 2.13 -6.44 -18.31
C MET A 42 2.80 -5.06 -18.15
N GLY A 43 2.90 -4.53 -16.93
CA GLY A 43 3.40 -3.18 -16.68
C GLY A 43 2.44 -2.07 -17.11
N ASN A 44 1.14 -2.38 -17.23
CA ASN A 44 0.12 -1.39 -17.55
C ASN A 44 -0.55 -0.87 -16.26
N PHE A 45 -0.40 0.43 -15.99
CA PHE A 45 -0.89 1.11 -14.79
C PHE A 45 -2.09 2.04 -15.06
N GLU A 46 -2.69 2.01 -16.26
CA GLU A 46 -3.81 2.90 -16.61
C GLU A 46 -5.01 2.72 -15.67
N THR A 47 -5.35 1.47 -15.31
CA THR A 47 -6.43 1.20 -14.35
C THR A 47 -6.08 1.70 -12.95
N VAL A 48 -4.83 1.59 -12.52
CA VAL A 48 -4.37 2.12 -11.22
C VAL A 48 -4.55 3.63 -11.16
N LEU A 49 -4.08 4.34 -12.20
CA LEU A 49 -4.19 5.80 -12.28
C LEU A 49 -5.64 6.26 -12.26
N ARG A 50 -6.48 5.63 -13.09
CA ARG A 50 -7.92 5.92 -13.12
C ARG A 50 -8.56 5.67 -11.76
N ASP A 51 -8.35 4.50 -11.16
CA ASP A 51 -8.94 4.14 -9.90
C ASP A 51 -8.47 5.06 -8.76
N ALA A 52 -7.21 5.51 -8.76
CA ALA A 52 -6.69 6.48 -7.80
C ALA A 52 -7.43 7.82 -7.91
N ILE A 53 -7.53 8.37 -9.12
CA ILE A 53 -8.18 9.66 -9.39
C ILE A 53 -9.69 9.58 -9.04
N GLU A 54 -10.38 8.52 -9.48
CA GLU A 54 -11.81 8.33 -9.24
C GLU A 54 -12.14 8.19 -7.75
N GLN A 55 -11.34 7.43 -6.99
CA GLN A 55 -11.55 7.27 -5.55
C GLN A 55 -11.42 8.60 -4.81
N VAL A 56 -10.38 9.38 -5.13
CA VAL A 56 -10.19 10.70 -4.52
C VAL A 56 -11.33 11.65 -4.91
N ALA A 57 -11.74 11.66 -6.17
CA ALA A 57 -12.90 12.46 -6.64
C ALA A 57 -14.21 12.06 -5.96
N CYS A 58 -14.36 10.79 -5.57
CA CYS A 58 -15.51 10.28 -4.82
C CYS A 58 -15.41 10.46 -3.30
N GLY A 59 -14.37 11.11 -2.80
CA GLY A 59 -14.25 11.49 -1.39
C GLY A 59 -13.31 10.57 -0.54
N ALA A 60 -12.54 9.70 -1.16
CA ALA A 60 -11.48 9.00 -0.43
C ALA A 60 -10.42 10.01 0.05
N THR A 61 -10.14 9.98 1.34
CA THR A 61 -9.12 10.85 1.98
C THR A 61 -7.79 10.15 2.13
N VAL A 62 -7.76 8.83 1.96
CA VAL A 62 -6.59 7.95 1.97
C VAL A 62 -6.77 6.90 0.88
N LEU A 63 -5.70 6.46 0.24
CA LEU A 63 -5.76 5.32 -0.69
C LEU A 63 -4.95 4.16 -0.15
N ASP A 64 -5.58 2.99 -0.07
CA ASP A 64 -4.93 1.71 0.19
C ASP A 64 -4.30 1.19 -1.10
N VAL A 65 -3.03 0.76 -1.00
CA VAL A 65 -2.24 0.27 -2.13
C VAL A 65 -1.69 -1.11 -1.80
N ASN A 66 -2.14 -2.09 -2.58
CA ASN A 66 -1.73 -3.48 -2.44
C ASN A 66 -1.11 -3.98 -3.75
N SER A 67 0.04 -4.65 -3.67
CA SER A 67 0.78 -5.21 -4.80
C SER A 67 0.72 -6.74 -4.87
N GLY A 68 -0.04 -7.39 -3.99
CA GLY A 68 -0.18 -8.84 -3.94
C GLY A 68 -0.94 -9.43 -5.13
N ALA A 69 -0.95 -10.76 -5.23
CA ALA A 69 -1.68 -11.54 -6.24
C ALA A 69 -1.31 -11.26 -7.73
N VAL A 70 -0.19 -10.59 -8.01
CA VAL A 70 0.36 -10.45 -9.37
C VAL A 70 1.26 -11.64 -9.73
N PHE A 71 1.36 -12.60 -8.83
CA PHE A 71 2.15 -13.80 -9.01
C PHE A 71 1.46 -14.76 -9.99
N THR A 72 2.07 -15.01 -11.13
CA THR A 72 1.50 -15.89 -12.15
C THR A 72 1.97 -17.33 -12.00
N ASN A 73 1.22 -18.27 -12.60
CA ASN A 73 1.64 -19.68 -12.68
C ASN A 73 3.04 -19.84 -13.30
N LYS A 74 3.39 -19.01 -14.29
CA LYS A 74 4.73 -19.00 -14.91
C LYS A 74 5.83 -18.57 -13.93
N MET A 75 5.53 -17.60 -13.06
CA MET A 75 6.45 -17.17 -12.01
C MET A 75 6.57 -18.23 -10.92
N ALA A 76 5.49 -18.97 -10.61
CA ALA A 76 5.52 -20.07 -9.65
C ALA A 76 6.43 -21.24 -10.08
N GLU A 77 6.64 -21.41 -11.38
CA GLU A 77 7.53 -22.46 -11.94
C GLU A 77 9.01 -22.04 -11.95
N ASP A 78 9.32 -20.76 -11.80
CA ASP A 78 10.69 -20.24 -11.79
C ASP A 78 11.21 -20.10 -10.34
N PRO A 79 12.29 -20.82 -9.97
CA PRO A 79 12.85 -20.75 -8.60
C PRO A 79 13.22 -19.33 -8.13
N ARG A 80 13.44 -18.38 -9.05
CA ARG A 80 13.72 -16.98 -8.73
C ARG A 80 12.51 -16.26 -8.15
N TYR A 81 11.31 -16.78 -8.41
CA TYR A 81 10.04 -16.23 -7.96
C TYR A 81 9.35 -17.15 -6.94
N ALA A 82 10.14 -18.06 -6.30
CA ALA A 82 9.63 -19.04 -5.33
C ALA A 82 8.91 -18.41 -4.13
N ASP A 83 9.11 -17.11 -3.92
CA ASP A 83 8.35 -16.32 -2.97
C ASP A 83 8.01 -14.93 -3.55
N ASN A 84 6.95 -14.30 -3.01
CA ASN A 84 6.51 -12.95 -3.40
C ASN A 84 7.55 -11.85 -3.09
N ASN A 85 8.62 -12.16 -2.36
CA ASN A 85 9.68 -11.21 -2.03
C ASN A 85 10.41 -10.64 -3.24
N PHE A 86 10.29 -11.27 -4.42
CA PHE A 86 10.95 -10.80 -5.65
C PHE A 86 10.06 -9.91 -6.50
N VAL A 87 8.75 -10.15 -6.51
CA VAL A 87 7.79 -9.48 -7.42
C VAL A 87 7.13 -8.29 -6.74
N GLU A 88 6.67 -8.46 -5.51
CA GLU A 88 5.92 -7.43 -4.81
C GLU A 88 6.71 -6.16 -4.48
N PRO A 89 7.97 -6.21 -3.98
CA PRO A 89 8.66 -4.98 -3.60
C PRO A 89 8.86 -3.99 -4.74
N PRO A 90 9.37 -4.38 -5.94
CA PRO A 90 9.52 -3.45 -7.05
C PRO A 90 8.16 -2.95 -7.58
N LEU A 91 7.14 -3.79 -7.57
CA LEU A 91 5.79 -3.39 -7.97
C LEU A 91 5.18 -2.39 -6.98
N MET A 92 5.29 -2.65 -5.67
CA MET A 92 4.83 -1.73 -4.64
C MET A 92 5.47 -0.34 -4.80
N LYS A 93 6.79 -0.30 -4.98
CA LYS A 93 7.50 0.96 -5.24
C LYS A 93 6.92 1.71 -6.45
N GLN A 94 6.74 1.03 -7.58
CA GLN A 94 6.17 1.63 -8.79
C GLN A 94 4.75 2.16 -8.58
N LEU A 95 3.89 1.39 -7.89
CA LEU A 95 2.53 1.80 -7.57
C LEU A 95 2.52 3.08 -6.74
N ILE A 96 3.33 3.14 -5.68
CA ILE A 96 3.43 4.33 -4.83
C ILE A 96 3.88 5.56 -5.65
N GLU A 97 4.94 5.44 -6.43
CA GLU A 97 5.47 6.54 -7.25
C GLU A 97 4.44 7.06 -8.26
N ILE A 98 3.74 6.15 -8.95
CA ILE A 98 2.70 6.49 -9.95
C ILE A 98 1.51 7.18 -9.28
N ILE A 99 1.01 6.64 -8.16
CA ILE A 99 -0.15 7.19 -7.47
C ILE A 99 0.16 8.58 -6.91
N GLN A 100 1.31 8.77 -6.27
CA GLN A 100 1.75 10.07 -5.74
C GLN A 100 1.99 11.12 -6.83
N GLY A 101 2.30 10.69 -8.04
CA GLY A 101 2.38 11.56 -9.22
C GLY A 101 1.02 12.03 -9.74
N ALA A 102 -0.06 11.31 -9.42
CA ALA A 102 -1.40 11.59 -9.93
C ALA A 102 -2.33 12.26 -8.91
N VAL A 103 -2.20 11.91 -7.63
CA VAL A 103 -3.06 12.43 -6.55
C VAL A 103 -2.22 12.75 -5.32
N ASP A 104 -2.68 13.73 -4.54
CA ASP A 104 -2.05 14.14 -3.29
C ASP A 104 -2.99 13.82 -2.11
N VAL A 105 -2.94 12.57 -1.65
CA VAL A 105 -3.58 12.06 -0.44
C VAL A 105 -2.63 11.11 0.27
N PRO A 106 -2.70 10.96 1.60
CA PRO A 106 -1.94 9.95 2.32
C PRO A 106 -2.23 8.55 1.79
N LEU A 107 -1.23 7.68 1.83
CA LEU A 107 -1.36 6.29 1.39
C LEU A 107 -1.38 5.33 2.58
N CYS A 108 -2.10 4.23 2.40
CA CYS A 108 -2.04 3.05 3.25
C CYS A 108 -1.30 1.97 2.46
N ILE A 109 -0.15 1.52 2.96
CA ILE A 109 0.69 0.53 2.29
C ILE A 109 0.31 -0.85 2.82
N ASP A 110 -0.29 -1.66 1.96
CA ASP A 110 -0.83 -2.97 2.32
C ASP A 110 -0.05 -4.11 1.64
N SER A 111 0.55 -4.96 2.44
CA SER A 111 1.13 -6.23 2.00
C SER A 111 1.35 -7.20 3.16
N SER A 112 1.24 -8.49 2.86
CA SER A 112 1.69 -9.56 3.76
C SER A 112 3.21 -9.76 3.72
N VAL A 113 3.92 -9.19 2.74
CA VAL A 113 5.35 -9.35 2.51
C VAL A 113 6.12 -8.18 3.13
N PRO A 114 6.94 -8.36 4.18
CA PRO A 114 7.67 -7.27 4.84
C PRO A 114 8.56 -6.46 3.89
N ALA A 115 9.20 -7.12 2.92
CA ALA A 115 10.03 -6.45 1.92
C ALA A 115 9.22 -5.51 1.00
N ALA A 116 7.97 -5.87 0.68
CA ALA A 116 7.08 -5.00 -0.10
C ALA A 116 6.61 -3.79 0.73
N LEU A 117 6.28 -4.01 2.02
CA LEU A 117 5.99 -2.91 2.94
C LEU A 117 7.17 -1.94 3.03
N GLU A 118 8.39 -2.45 3.21
CA GLU A 118 9.57 -1.60 3.28
C GLU A 118 9.83 -0.83 1.98
N ALA A 119 9.68 -1.47 0.82
CA ALA A 119 9.82 -0.82 -0.48
C ALA A 119 8.79 0.32 -0.67
N GLY A 120 7.54 0.10 -0.25
CA GLY A 120 6.49 1.12 -0.26
C GLY A 120 6.81 2.28 0.69
N LEU A 121 7.27 1.99 1.91
CA LEU A 121 7.68 3.01 2.89
C LEU A 121 8.84 3.86 2.39
N GLN A 122 9.80 3.27 1.68
CA GLN A 122 10.94 3.98 1.08
C GLN A 122 10.53 4.91 -0.07
N ALA A 123 9.52 4.51 -0.84
CA ALA A 123 9.04 5.26 -2.00
C ALA A 123 8.02 6.34 -1.62
N CYS A 124 7.37 6.20 -0.46
CA CYS A 124 6.29 7.10 -0.05
C CYS A 124 6.82 8.46 0.43
N GLU A 125 6.26 9.53 -0.13
CA GLU A 125 6.44 10.89 0.40
C GLU A 125 5.40 11.14 1.49
N GLY A 126 5.83 11.72 2.60
CA GLY A 126 4.98 11.97 3.76
C GLY A 126 5.05 10.86 4.82
N ARG A 127 3.95 10.64 5.51
CA ARG A 127 3.83 9.65 6.61
C ARG A 127 2.65 8.71 6.35
N PRO A 128 2.86 7.58 5.65
CA PRO A 128 1.79 6.65 5.32
C PRO A 128 1.28 5.87 6.52
N LEU A 129 0.13 5.20 6.35
CA LEU A 129 -0.35 4.15 7.23
C LEU A 129 0.23 2.81 6.75
N LEU A 130 0.73 1.98 7.67
CA LEU A 130 1.19 0.64 7.35
C LEU A 130 0.06 -0.37 7.64
N ASN A 131 -0.25 -1.23 6.69
CA ASN A 131 -1.28 -2.26 6.80
C ASN A 131 -0.64 -3.64 6.51
N SER A 132 -0.45 -4.55 7.44
CA SER A 132 -0.81 -4.50 8.85
C SER A 132 0.17 -5.33 9.69
N VAL A 133 0.02 -5.28 10.99
CA VAL A 133 0.63 -6.24 11.90
C VAL A 133 -0.47 -7.06 12.59
N THR A 134 -0.22 -8.34 12.81
CA THR A 134 -1.08 -9.21 13.62
C THR A 134 -0.43 -9.43 15.00
N GLY A 135 -1.19 -9.96 15.97
CA GLY A 135 -0.68 -10.30 17.30
C GLY A 135 0.27 -11.51 17.35
N GLU A 136 0.61 -12.09 16.22
CA GLU A 136 1.56 -13.19 16.13
C GLU A 136 3.00 -12.70 16.33
N GLU A 137 3.74 -13.36 17.23
CA GLU A 137 5.10 -12.92 17.63
C GLU A 137 6.04 -12.75 16.43
N GLU A 138 6.03 -13.70 15.49
CA GLU A 138 6.84 -13.62 14.26
C GLU A 138 6.50 -12.39 13.41
N ARG A 139 5.23 -12.01 13.31
CA ARG A 139 4.79 -10.81 12.57
C ARG A 139 5.21 -9.53 13.30
N LEU A 140 5.05 -9.51 14.62
CA LEU A 140 5.48 -8.38 15.45
C LEU A 140 6.97 -8.12 15.29
N GLU A 141 7.80 -9.17 15.38
CA GLU A 141 9.26 -9.06 15.24
C GLU A 141 9.70 -8.53 13.87
N ARG A 142 8.95 -8.84 12.81
CA ARG A 142 9.29 -8.40 11.44
C ARG A 142 8.75 -7.00 11.11
N ILE A 143 7.58 -6.64 11.61
CA ILE A 143 6.88 -5.41 11.20
C ILE A 143 7.18 -4.23 12.14
N LEU A 144 7.24 -4.44 13.47
CA LEU A 144 7.49 -3.34 14.41
C LEU A 144 8.83 -2.62 14.18
N PRO A 145 9.93 -3.27 13.77
CA PRO A 145 11.14 -2.56 13.39
C PRO A 145 10.93 -1.57 12.22
N LEU A 146 10.10 -1.92 11.22
CA LEU A 146 9.75 -1.01 10.12
C LEU A 146 8.94 0.18 10.64
N VAL A 147 7.91 -0.08 11.45
CA VAL A 147 7.09 0.97 12.10
C VAL A 147 7.98 1.96 12.85
N LYS A 148 8.94 1.47 13.62
CA LYS A 148 9.89 2.30 14.37
C LYS A 148 10.85 3.05 13.45
N LYS A 149 11.43 2.36 12.45
CA LYS A 149 12.42 2.93 11.52
C LYS A 149 11.85 4.10 10.73
N TYR A 150 10.61 3.95 10.23
CA TYR A 150 9.95 4.93 9.38
C TYR A 150 9.02 5.88 10.17
N ASN A 151 8.87 5.66 11.49
CA ASN A 151 7.99 6.44 12.36
C ASN A 151 6.55 6.58 11.82
N VAL A 152 5.99 5.47 11.37
CA VAL A 152 4.65 5.41 10.76
C VAL A 152 3.64 4.77 11.71
N PRO A 153 2.35 5.13 11.62
CA PRO A 153 1.29 4.38 12.29
C PRO A 153 1.07 3.03 11.58
N VAL A 154 0.52 2.08 12.33
CA VAL A 154 0.23 0.74 11.83
C VAL A 154 -1.17 0.29 12.23
N VAL A 155 -1.84 -0.44 11.34
CA VAL A 155 -3.07 -1.19 11.63
C VAL A 155 -2.69 -2.46 12.38
N ALA A 156 -3.36 -2.73 13.51
CA ALA A 156 -3.15 -3.89 14.36
C ALA A 156 -4.46 -4.62 14.66
#